data_43fb2f3421c85c94d0db6e3009098164
#
_entry.id   43fb2f3421c85c94d0db6e3009098164
#
_cell.length_a   1.000
_cell.length_b   1.000
_cell.length_c   1.000
_cell.angle_alpha   90.00
_cell.angle_beta   90.00
_cell.angle_gamma   90.00
#
_symmetry.space_group_name_H-M   'P 1'
#
loop_
_entity.id
_entity.type
_entity.pdbx_description
1 polymer ?
#
loop_
_entity_poly.entity_id
_entity_poly.type
_entity_poly.pdbx_seq_one_letter_code
_entity_poly.pdbx_strand_id
1 'polypeptide(L)'
;MFSKEYFQSLESSWDRLKTCEKPIFIYGMGDGAEKLLDEFDRLGIKCTGVFASDDFVRGQSFRGFKVQTFSQVQAQFGDITVVLGFGTSLPEIMERIDNIEKSCEVIVPEMCVAGDENFSKEKLLSMYSQAEKAYRLFDDDISKLTFEKLTAFKITGKLY
;
A
#
# COMPACT_ATOMS: atom_id res chain seq x y z
N MET A 1 0.14 21.17 -7.01
CA MET A 1 -0.08 21.46 -8.47
C MET A 1 0.21 20.18 -9.25
N PHE A 2 -0.73 19.74 -10.09
CA PHE A 2 -0.57 18.56 -10.94
C PHE A 2 0.54 18.80 -11.97
N SER A 3 1.75 18.29 -11.72
CA SER A 3 2.89 18.51 -12.59
C SER A 3 3.61 17.20 -12.93
N LYS A 4 4.14 17.13 -14.14
CA LYS A 4 4.86 15.95 -14.64
C LYS A 4 6.12 15.69 -13.83
N GLU A 5 6.86 16.74 -13.52
CA GLU A 5 8.10 16.71 -12.74
C GLU A 5 7.86 16.17 -11.34
N TYR A 6 6.76 16.58 -10.69
CA TYR A 6 6.35 16.05 -9.39
C TYR A 6 6.14 14.54 -9.45
N PHE A 7 5.33 14.05 -10.38
CA PHE A 7 5.08 12.60 -10.49
C PHE A 7 6.32 11.79 -10.90
N GLN A 8 7.20 12.38 -11.73
CA GLN A 8 8.48 11.75 -12.07
C GLN A 8 9.39 11.56 -10.86
N SER A 9 9.36 12.49 -9.91
CA SER A 9 10.18 12.46 -8.69
C SER A 9 9.71 11.45 -7.64
N LEU A 10 8.47 10.96 -7.76
CA LEU A 10 7.92 10.02 -6.78
C LEU A 10 8.59 8.64 -6.90
N GLU A 11 8.93 8.05 -5.76
CA GLU A 11 9.32 6.65 -5.66
C GLU A 11 8.06 5.77 -5.69
N SER A 12 8.05 4.73 -6.51
CA SER A 12 6.92 3.79 -6.52
C SER A 12 6.92 2.90 -5.27
N SER A 13 5.72 2.50 -4.83
CA SER A 13 5.57 1.59 -3.69
C SER A 13 6.34 0.28 -3.88
N TRP A 14 6.35 -0.26 -5.09
CA TRP A 14 7.07 -1.49 -5.41
C TRP A 14 8.59 -1.32 -5.39
N ASP A 15 9.12 -0.18 -5.89
CA ASP A 15 10.55 0.11 -5.81
C ASP A 15 10.98 0.32 -4.36
N ARG A 16 10.16 1.01 -3.57
CA ARG A 16 10.36 1.17 -2.14
C ARG A 16 10.43 -0.15 -1.40
N LEU A 17 9.52 -1.09 -1.70
CA LEU A 17 9.50 -2.42 -1.09
C LEU A 17 10.68 -3.28 -1.51
N LYS A 18 11.13 -3.21 -2.77
CA LYS A 18 12.32 -3.94 -3.25
C LYS A 18 13.61 -3.53 -2.56
N THR A 19 13.72 -2.27 -2.16
CA THR A 19 14.91 -1.72 -1.49
C THR A 19 14.75 -1.65 0.03
N CYS A 20 13.64 -2.13 0.57
CA CYS A 20 13.36 -2.08 2.00
C CYS A 20 14.28 -3.03 2.78
N GLU A 21 15.03 -2.48 3.72
CA GLU A 21 15.92 -3.25 4.61
C GLU A 21 15.23 -3.72 5.90
N LYS A 22 14.08 -3.12 6.24
CA LYS A 22 13.30 -3.49 7.41
C LYS A 22 12.51 -4.78 7.16
N PRO A 23 12.18 -5.55 8.23
CA PRO A 23 11.25 -6.67 8.10
C PRO A 23 9.91 -6.20 7.54
N ILE A 24 9.43 -6.86 6.49
CA ILE A 24 8.16 -6.53 5.83
C ILE A 24 7.08 -7.49 6.34
N PHE A 25 6.00 -6.93 6.87
CA PHE A 25 4.82 -7.66 7.32
C PHE A 25 3.58 -7.25 6.55
N ILE A 26 2.78 -8.24 6.15
CA ILE A 26 1.46 -7.98 5.55
C ILE A 26 0.41 -7.91 6.67
N TYR A 27 -0.35 -6.82 6.70
CA TYR A 27 -1.53 -6.71 7.54
C TYR A 27 -2.76 -7.19 6.78
N GLY A 28 -3.32 -8.30 7.20
CA GLY A 28 -4.45 -8.99 6.59
C GLY A 28 -4.12 -10.42 6.16
N MET A 29 -5.15 -11.24 5.98
CA MET A 29 -5.03 -12.65 5.58
C MET A 29 -6.17 -13.06 4.64
N GLY A 30 -6.62 -12.15 3.80
CA GLY A 30 -7.64 -12.38 2.77
C GLY A 30 -7.06 -12.37 1.36
N ASP A 31 -7.91 -12.23 0.37
CA ASP A 31 -7.56 -12.21 -1.07
C ASP A 31 -6.48 -11.17 -1.41
N GLY A 32 -6.54 -9.97 -0.80
CA GLY A 32 -5.51 -8.95 -1.02
C GLY A 32 -4.13 -9.39 -0.52
N ALA A 33 -4.06 -10.06 0.63
CA ALA A 33 -2.80 -10.61 1.15
C ALA A 33 -2.26 -11.76 0.28
N GLU A 34 -3.14 -12.62 -0.27
CA GLU A 34 -2.76 -13.65 -1.24
C GLU A 34 -2.08 -13.01 -2.47
N LYS A 35 -2.73 -12.03 -3.08
CA LYS A 35 -2.20 -11.32 -4.26
C LYS A 35 -0.88 -10.62 -3.97
N LEU A 36 -0.75 -10.01 -2.78
CA LEU A 36 0.51 -9.37 -2.37
C LEU A 36 1.64 -10.38 -2.25
N LEU A 37 1.39 -11.55 -1.65
CA LEU A 37 2.41 -12.60 -1.53
C LEU A 37 2.83 -13.15 -2.88
N ASP A 38 1.89 -13.36 -3.81
CA ASP A 38 2.19 -13.78 -5.17
C ASP A 38 3.06 -12.74 -5.90
N GLU A 39 2.76 -11.46 -5.73
CA GLU A 39 3.54 -10.38 -6.33
C GLU A 39 4.92 -10.23 -5.65
N PHE A 40 5.02 -10.43 -4.35
CA PHE A 40 6.30 -10.47 -3.63
C PHE A 40 7.20 -11.56 -4.17
N ASP A 41 6.65 -12.78 -4.35
CA ASP A 41 7.38 -13.91 -4.93
C ASP A 41 7.86 -13.58 -6.36
N ARG A 42 6.99 -13.01 -7.18
CA ARG A 42 7.33 -12.60 -8.55
C ARG A 42 8.44 -11.54 -8.61
N LEU A 43 8.46 -10.61 -7.66
CA LEU A 43 9.42 -9.50 -7.60
C LEU A 43 10.67 -9.82 -6.76
N GLY A 44 10.71 -10.99 -6.11
CA GLY A 44 11.80 -11.35 -5.20
C GLY A 44 11.82 -10.54 -3.90
N ILE A 45 10.67 -10.03 -3.45
CA ILE A 45 10.52 -9.30 -2.19
C ILE A 45 10.30 -10.31 -1.07
N LYS A 46 11.12 -10.24 -0.02
CA LYS A 46 10.99 -11.14 1.12
C LYS A 46 9.91 -10.63 2.09
N CYS A 47 8.82 -11.37 2.22
CA CYS A 47 7.87 -11.20 3.31
C CYS A 47 8.40 -11.86 4.58
N THR A 48 8.38 -11.16 5.71
CA THR A 48 8.81 -11.69 7.01
C THR A 48 7.68 -12.40 7.73
N GLY A 49 6.44 -11.92 7.56
CA GLY A 49 5.29 -12.53 8.20
C GLY A 49 3.97 -11.83 7.87
N VAL A 50 2.92 -12.35 8.48
CA VAL A 50 1.55 -11.87 8.34
C VAL A 50 0.96 -11.63 9.72
N PHE A 51 0.25 -10.52 9.88
CA PHE A 51 -0.52 -10.27 11.09
C PHE A 51 -1.93 -9.81 10.78
N ALA A 52 -2.81 -9.96 11.74
CA ALA A 52 -4.20 -9.56 11.64
C ALA A 52 -4.65 -8.82 12.91
N SER A 53 -5.82 -8.22 12.88
CA SER A 53 -6.46 -7.65 14.09
C SER A 53 -6.70 -8.75 15.13
N ASP A 54 -6.57 -8.41 16.39
CA ASP A 54 -6.54 -9.36 17.51
C ASP A 54 -7.74 -10.32 17.51
N ASP A 55 -8.92 -9.83 17.14
CA ASP A 55 -10.16 -10.63 17.06
C ASP A 55 -10.08 -11.76 16.01
N PHE A 56 -9.16 -11.67 15.07
CA PHE A 56 -8.98 -12.65 13.99
C PHE A 56 -7.79 -13.58 14.20
N VAL A 57 -6.95 -13.36 15.22
CA VAL A 57 -5.79 -14.21 15.52
C VAL A 57 -6.21 -15.36 16.41
N ARG A 58 -6.15 -16.59 15.88
CA ARG A 58 -6.58 -17.83 16.55
C ARG A 58 -5.53 -18.94 16.47
N GLY A 59 -4.26 -18.60 16.29
CA GLY A 59 -3.18 -19.57 16.13
C GLY A 59 -3.13 -20.24 14.76
N GLN A 60 -3.89 -19.76 13.78
CA GLN A 60 -3.90 -20.26 12.41
C GLN A 60 -2.64 -19.86 11.66
N SER A 61 -2.41 -20.56 10.53
CA SER A 61 -1.40 -20.21 9.56
C SER A 61 -2.03 -19.68 8.28
N PHE A 62 -1.32 -18.76 7.60
CA PHE A 62 -1.70 -18.21 6.30
C PHE A 62 -0.48 -18.26 5.38
N ARG A 63 -0.57 -18.97 4.26
CA ARG A 63 0.54 -19.14 3.28
C ARG A 63 1.87 -19.58 3.93
N GLY A 64 1.80 -20.42 4.96
CA GLY A 64 2.96 -20.90 5.71
C GLY A 64 3.45 -19.98 6.84
N PHE A 65 2.92 -18.78 6.96
CA PHE A 65 3.19 -17.89 8.08
C PHE A 65 2.22 -18.14 9.23
N LYS A 66 2.73 -18.21 10.46
CA LYS A 66 1.87 -18.15 11.64
C LYS A 66 1.32 -16.75 11.77
N VAL A 67 0.00 -16.60 11.79
CA VAL A 67 -0.65 -15.30 11.94
C VAL A 67 -0.45 -14.78 13.35
N GLN A 68 0.06 -13.56 13.48
CA GLN A 68 0.37 -12.89 14.75
C GLN A 68 -0.54 -11.67 14.94
N THR A 69 -0.57 -11.14 16.16
CA THR A 69 -1.11 -9.80 16.42
C THR A 69 -0.04 -8.76 16.11
N PHE A 70 -0.45 -7.50 15.89
CA PHE A 70 0.50 -6.41 15.69
C PHE A 70 1.45 -6.24 16.89
N SER A 71 0.90 -6.35 18.12
CA SER A 71 1.70 -6.25 19.34
C SER A 71 2.77 -7.33 19.45
N GLN A 72 2.47 -8.57 19.04
CA GLN A 72 3.46 -9.65 19.00
C GLN A 72 4.56 -9.38 17.99
N VAL A 73 4.20 -8.91 16.79
CA VAL A 73 5.17 -8.55 15.75
C VAL A 73 6.07 -7.41 16.22
N GLN A 74 5.49 -6.35 16.77
CA GLN A 74 6.25 -5.20 17.24
C GLN A 74 7.20 -5.55 18.40
N ALA A 75 6.76 -6.39 19.33
CA ALA A 75 7.61 -6.87 20.43
C ALA A 75 8.80 -7.71 19.94
N GLN A 76 8.62 -8.48 18.87
CA GLN A 76 9.65 -9.36 18.34
C GLN A 76 10.62 -8.67 17.37
N PHE A 77 10.14 -7.76 16.54
CA PHE A 77 10.89 -7.18 15.42
C PHE A 77 11.17 -5.67 15.58
N GLY A 78 10.44 -4.98 16.43
CA GLY A 78 10.58 -3.53 16.64
C GLY A 78 10.11 -2.72 15.43
N ASP A 79 11.04 -2.05 14.74
CA ASP A 79 10.74 -1.22 13.57
C ASP A 79 10.58 -2.09 12.31
N ILE A 80 9.37 -2.07 11.75
CA ILE A 80 8.97 -2.87 10.60
C ILE A 80 8.36 -1.99 9.51
N THR A 81 8.25 -2.52 8.30
CA THR A 81 7.40 -1.98 7.24
C THR A 81 6.14 -2.82 7.12
N VAL A 82 4.99 -2.17 7.20
CA VAL A 82 3.68 -2.79 7.09
C VAL A 82 3.12 -2.59 5.69
N VAL A 83 2.70 -3.67 5.05
CA VAL A 83 1.99 -3.64 3.77
C VAL A 83 0.53 -4.00 4.01
N LEU A 84 -0.37 -3.11 3.64
CA LEU A 84 -1.80 -3.30 3.85
C LEU A 84 -2.38 -4.20 2.77
N GLY A 85 -2.94 -5.34 3.18
CA GLY A 85 -3.49 -6.39 2.30
C GLY A 85 -5.01 -6.35 2.15
N PHE A 86 -5.67 -5.24 2.48
CA PHE A 86 -7.13 -5.08 2.35
C PHE A 86 -7.52 -3.61 2.24
N GLY A 87 -8.71 -3.37 1.71
CA GLY A 87 -9.37 -2.05 1.77
C GLY A 87 -10.43 -2.02 2.86
N THR A 88 -10.64 -0.86 3.45
CA THR A 88 -11.66 -0.65 4.48
C THR A 88 -12.20 0.77 4.44
N SER A 89 -13.46 0.93 4.87
CA SER A 89 -14.08 2.22 5.21
C SER A 89 -14.61 2.23 6.64
N LEU A 90 -14.32 1.19 7.43
CA LEU A 90 -14.76 1.08 8.82
C LEU A 90 -13.89 1.99 9.70
N PRO A 91 -14.49 2.96 10.44
CA PRO A 91 -13.75 3.93 11.24
C PRO A 91 -12.78 3.30 12.24
N GLU A 92 -13.20 2.23 12.92
CA GLU A 92 -12.38 1.52 13.89
C GLU A 92 -11.15 0.84 13.29
N ILE A 93 -11.25 0.38 12.04
CA ILE A 93 -10.11 -0.22 11.33
C ILE A 93 -9.17 0.88 10.81
N MET A 94 -9.72 1.98 10.32
CA MET A 94 -8.93 3.14 9.89
C MET A 94 -8.13 3.71 11.08
N GLU A 95 -8.74 3.87 12.24
CA GLU A 95 -8.05 4.29 13.46
C GLU A 95 -6.90 3.35 13.85
N ARG A 96 -7.08 2.03 13.69
CA ARG A 96 -6.00 1.05 13.92
C ARG A 96 -4.85 1.26 12.93
N ILE A 97 -5.14 1.48 11.64
CA ILE A 97 -4.13 1.76 10.62
C ILE A 97 -3.38 3.04 10.96
N ASP A 98 -4.07 4.12 11.32
CA ASP A 98 -3.47 5.38 11.75
C ASP A 98 -2.56 5.20 12.98
N ASN A 99 -2.94 4.33 13.92
CA ASN A 99 -2.12 4.03 15.08
C ASN A 99 -0.87 3.22 14.72
N ILE A 100 -0.96 2.30 13.76
CA ILE A 100 0.19 1.56 13.23
C ILE A 100 1.15 2.54 12.53
N GLU A 101 0.62 3.48 11.73
CA GLU A 101 1.41 4.47 10.99
C GLU A 101 2.22 5.40 11.89
N LYS A 102 1.78 5.62 13.14
CA LYS A 102 2.56 6.40 14.13
C LYS A 102 3.88 5.74 14.54
N SER A 103 3.99 4.42 14.41
CA SER A 103 5.16 3.64 14.86
C SER A 103 5.89 2.90 13.75
N CYS A 104 5.26 2.70 12.61
CA CYS A 104 5.79 1.92 11.49
C CYS A 104 5.46 2.61 10.17
N GLU A 105 6.30 2.40 9.15
CA GLU A 105 5.95 2.79 7.78
C GLU A 105 4.82 1.87 7.28
N VAL A 106 3.73 2.46 6.81
CA VAL A 106 2.62 1.73 6.16
C VAL A 106 2.63 2.01 4.67
N ILE A 107 2.62 0.97 3.86
CA ILE A 107 2.60 1.05 2.40
C ILE A 107 1.38 0.29 1.88
N VAL A 108 0.66 0.90 0.96
CA VAL A 108 -0.49 0.31 0.26
C VAL A 108 -0.14 0.21 -1.23
N PRO A 109 0.54 -0.85 -1.67
CA PRO A 109 0.94 -0.96 -3.07
C PRO A 109 -0.28 -1.05 -3.98
N GLU A 110 -0.17 -0.44 -5.15
CA GLU A 110 -1.21 -0.60 -6.16
C GLU A 110 -1.29 -2.04 -6.64
N MET A 111 -2.46 -2.61 -6.53
CA MET A 111 -2.78 -3.96 -6.97
C MET A 111 -3.99 -3.95 -7.89
N CYS A 112 -3.91 -4.68 -8.99
CA CYS A 112 -5.03 -4.83 -9.90
C CYS A 112 -6.15 -5.63 -9.23
N VAL A 113 -7.33 -5.05 -9.13
CA VAL A 113 -8.52 -5.75 -8.59
C VAL A 113 -9.12 -6.66 -9.65
N ALA A 114 -9.09 -6.23 -10.91
CA ALA A 114 -9.61 -6.98 -12.06
C ALA A 114 -8.79 -6.65 -13.31
N GLY A 115 -8.45 -7.65 -14.11
CA GLY A 115 -7.58 -7.50 -15.28
C GLY A 115 -6.11 -7.72 -14.95
N ASP A 116 -5.23 -7.40 -15.90
CA ASP A 116 -3.80 -7.73 -15.85
C ASP A 116 -2.89 -6.51 -15.74
N GLU A 117 -3.43 -5.30 -15.72
CA GLU A 117 -2.65 -4.06 -15.67
C GLU A 117 -2.80 -3.35 -14.33
N ASN A 118 -1.68 -3.12 -13.65
CA ASN A 118 -1.61 -2.20 -12.52
C ASN A 118 -1.37 -0.77 -13.02
N PHE A 119 -1.94 0.21 -12.30
CA PHE A 119 -1.56 1.59 -12.49
C PHE A 119 -0.11 1.79 -12.00
N SER A 120 0.69 2.47 -12.79
CA SER A 120 2.10 2.75 -12.46
C SER A 120 2.49 4.18 -12.82
N LYS A 121 3.63 4.61 -12.29
CA LYS A 121 4.22 5.90 -12.66
C LYS A 121 4.48 5.99 -14.18
N GLU A 122 4.99 4.93 -14.77
CA GLU A 122 5.27 4.83 -16.23
C GLU A 122 3.97 4.95 -17.03
N LYS A 123 2.90 4.29 -16.57
CA LYS A 123 1.57 4.39 -17.20
C LYS A 123 1.05 5.82 -17.14
N LEU A 124 1.11 6.47 -15.95
CA LEU A 124 0.73 7.88 -15.82
C LEU A 124 1.53 8.77 -16.77
N LEU A 125 2.86 8.61 -16.81
CA LEU A 125 3.73 9.46 -17.64
C LEU A 125 3.48 9.26 -19.14
N SER A 126 3.14 8.04 -19.57
CA SER A 126 2.78 7.75 -20.96
C SER A 126 1.47 8.43 -21.40
N MET A 127 0.54 8.63 -20.46
CA MET A 127 -0.76 9.26 -20.70
C MET A 127 -0.91 10.62 -20.00
N TYR A 128 0.19 11.26 -19.61
CA TYR A 128 0.17 12.49 -18.82
C TYR A 128 -0.68 13.60 -19.45
N SER A 129 -0.62 13.77 -20.77
CA SER A 129 -1.44 14.78 -21.46
C SER A 129 -2.93 14.58 -21.28
N GLN A 130 -3.41 13.33 -21.25
CA GLN A 130 -4.81 13.01 -20.99
C GLN A 130 -5.17 13.26 -19.52
N ALA A 131 -4.31 12.85 -18.60
CA ALA A 131 -4.49 13.08 -17.17
C ALA A 131 -4.51 14.58 -16.84
N GLU A 132 -3.63 15.38 -17.43
CA GLU A 132 -3.61 16.82 -17.27
C GLU A 132 -4.88 17.49 -17.83
N LYS A 133 -5.38 17.04 -18.98
CA LYS A 133 -6.65 17.52 -19.52
C LYS A 133 -7.81 17.22 -18.56
N ALA A 134 -7.86 15.99 -18.02
CA ALA A 134 -8.88 15.62 -17.03
C ALA A 134 -8.79 16.50 -15.77
N TYR A 135 -7.57 16.71 -15.24
CA TYR A 135 -7.33 17.59 -14.10
C TYR A 135 -7.85 19.02 -14.33
N ARG A 136 -7.66 19.56 -15.53
CA ARG A 136 -8.11 20.92 -15.89
C ARG A 136 -9.63 21.05 -16.03
N LEU A 137 -10.36 19.93 -16.20
CA LEU A 137 -11.82 19.93 -16.29
C LEU A 137 -12.51 20.02 -14.92
N PHE A 138 -11.80 19.80 -13.81
CA PHE A 138 -12.37 20.02 -12.49
C PHE A 138 -12.52 21.51 -12.20
N ASP A 139 -13.71 21.92 -11.77
CA ASP A 139 -14.01 23.32 -11.47
C ASP A 139 -13.47 23.75 -10.11
N ASP A 140 -13.51 22.86 -9.11
CA ASP A 140 -13.19 23.18 -7.73
C ASP A 140 -11.81 22.64 -7.28
N ASP A 141 -11.25 23.33 -6.30
CA ASP A 141 -9.92 23.02 -5.77
C ASP A 141 -9.89 21.68 -5.00
N ILE A 142 -11.01 21.26 -4.40
CA ILE A 142 -11.10 20.00 -3.66
C ILE A 142 -10.98 18.83 -4.62
N SER A 143 -11.70 18.85 -5.73
CA SER A 143 -11.61 17.83 -6.78
C SER A 143 -10.21 17.75 -7.38
N LYS A 144 -9.59 18.90 -7.65
CA LYS A 144 -8.20 18.97 -8.14
C LYS A 144 -7.21 18.36 -7.15
N LEU A 145 -7.33 18.73 -5.88
CA LEU A 145 -6.47 18.21 -4.82
C LEU A 145 -6.66 16.70 -4.63
N THR A 146 -7.91 16.24 -4.65
CA THR A 146 -8.25 14.82 -4.53
C THR A 146 -7.66 14.01 -5.67
N PHE A 147 -7.79 14.49 -6.90
CA PHE A 147 -7.22 13.83 -8.09
C PHE A 147 -5.69 13.74 -8.00
N GLU A 148 -5.04 14.83 -7.60
CA GLU A 148 -3.57 14.87 -7.42
C GLU A 148 -3.10 13.90 -6.33
N LYS A 149 -3.73 13.94 -5.14
CA LYS A 149 -3.39 13.07 -4.02
C LYS A 149 -3.66 11.59 -4.33
N LEU A 150 -4.81 11.29 -4.95
CA LEU A 150 -5.12 9.92 -5.35
C LEU A 150 -4.13 9.38 -6.38
N THR A 151 -3.72 10.21 -7.34
CA THR A 151 -2.71 9.83 -8.32
C THR A 151 -1.36 9.56 -7.65
N ALA A 152 -0.94 10.41 -6.72
CA ALA A 152 0.28 10.21 -5.96
C ALA A 152 0.21 8.97 -5.07
N PHE A 153 -0.92 8.74 -4.39
CA PHE A 153 -1.18 7.55 -3.59
C PHE A 153 -1.05 6.26 -4.42
N LYS A 154 -1.64 6.24 -5.60
CA LYS A 154 -1.55 5.10 -6.53
C LYS A 154 -0.11 4.76 -6.95
N ILE A 155 0.78 5.74 -6.97
CA ILE A 155 2.20 5.52 -7.26
C ILE A 155 2.95 5.09 -6.00
N THR A 156 2.81 5.85 -4.92
CA THR A 156 3.66 5.74 -3.73
C THR A 156 3.16 4.73 -2.70
N GLY A 157 1.86 4.42 -2.71
CA GLY A 157 1.22 3.64 -1.65
C GLY A 157 1.20 4.31 -0.27
N LYS A 158 1.56 5.60 -0.18
CA LYS A 158 1.57 6.34 1.09
C LYS A 158 0.18 6.87 1.41
N LEU A 159 -0.26 6.68 2.66
CA LEU A 159 -1.48 7.31 3.19
C LEU A 159 -1.25 8.82 3.36
N TYR A 160 -2.31 9.64 3.14
CA TYR A 160 -2.25 11.12 3.22
C TYR A 160 -3.35 11.67 4.12
#